data_f25e6e4b824530e799b6a5d9b30737d6
#
_entry.id   f25e6e4b824530e799b6a5d9b30737d6
#
_cell.length_a   1.000
_cell.length_b   1.000
_cell.length_c   1.000
_cell.angle_alpha   90.00
_cell.angle_beta   90.00
_cell.angle_gamma   90.00
#
_symmetry.space_group_name_H-M   'P 1'
#
loop_
_entity.id
_entity.type
_entity.pdbx_description
1 polymer ?
#
loop_
_entity_poly.entity_id
_entity_poly.type
_entity_poly.pdbx_seq_one_letter_code
_entity_poly.pdbx_strand_id
1 'polypeptide(L)'
;MNGDALIVVEQLTKRYGTATVLNDVNLKLGPGQVLVVIGPSGSGKSTLLRCLAALEPIQRGTIRIDGTLAAKGDEDSGAGPDRGSLKTLREKVGMVFQQFNLFPHLTVLENITLAPRRVLGMAPAEAESLALDLLRRVGLEDKRDVHPERLSGGQQQRAAIARALAMHPRVMLFDEVTSALDPELVGEVLRTMRELAEQGMTMLVVTHEMAFARDVADDVVFMDNGQIIERSPPAQIFAQPKEPRTRAFLERLLEREGRRDG
;
A
#
# COMPACT_ATOMS: atom_id res chain seq x y z
N MET A 1 18.87 -7.88 16.62
CA MET A 1 17.68 -7.65 17.43
C MET A 1 16.49 -8.17 16.61
N ASN A 2 15.94 -9.33 16.98
CA ASN A 2 14.70 -9.86 16.36
C ASN A 2 13.53 -9.10 16.96
N GLY A 3 13.29 -7.86 16.52
CA GLY A 3 12.00 -7.22 16.73
C GLY A 3 10.96 -8.00 15.95
N ASP A 4 9.83 -8.33 16.58
CA ASP A 4 8.74 -9.06 15.94
C ASP A 4 8.31 -8.30 14.66
N ALA A 5 8.43 -8.97 13.50
CA ALA A 5 8.04 -8.37 12.24
C ALA A 5 6.53 -8.05 12.25
N LEU A 6 6.16 -6.85 11.80
CA LEU A 6 4.76 -6.42 11.74
C LEU A 6 3.98 -7.16 10.64
N ILE A 7 4.63 -7.40 9.50
CA ILE A 7 4.11 -8.24 8.41
C ILE A 7 5.01 -9.46 8.25
N VAL A 8 4.41 -10.65 8.23
CA VAL A 8 5.09 -11.91 7.92
C VAL A 8 4.29 -12.65 6.87
N VAL A 9 4.92 -12.92 5.73
CA VAL A 9 4.39 -13.72 4.64
C VAL A 9 5.27 -14.94 4.46
N GLU A 10 4.68 -16.12 4.49
CA GLU A 10 5.39 -17.39 4.35
C GLU A 10 4.76 -18.24 3.26
N GLN A 11 5.57 -18.60 2.27
CA GLN A 11 5.22 -19.51 1.15
C GLN A 11 3.92 -19.14 0.41
N LEU A 12 3.65 -17.83 0.27
CA LEU A 12 2.42 -17.34 -0.33
C LEU A 12 2.32 -17.74 -1.79
N THR A 13 1.28 -18.49 -2.12
CA THR A 13 0.89 -18.80 -3.50
C THR A 13 -0.53 -18.32 -3.76
N LYS A 14 -0.70 -17.56 -4.85
CA LYS A 14 -2.01 -17.08 -5.33
C LYS A 14 -2.24 -17.53 -6.76
N ARG A 15 -3.42 -18.11 -7.01
CA ARG A 15 -3.87 -18.53 -8.34
C ARG A 15 -5.22 -17.90 -8.68
N TYR A 16 -5.41 -17.63 -9.98
CA TYR A 16 -6.71 -17.32 -10.57
C TYR A 16 -6.99 -18.40 -11.64
N GLY A 17 -7.88 -19.33 -11.33
CA GLY A 17 -8.06 -20.53 -12.13
C GLY A 17 -6.75 -21.33 -12.20
N THR A 18 -6.24 -21.57 -13.41
CA THR A 18 -4.98 -22.28 -13.66
C THR A 18 -3.73 -21.38 -13.62
N ALA A 19 -3.92 -20.06 -13.67
CA ALA A 19 -2.81 -19.11 -13.71
C ALA A 19 -2.26 -18.83 -12.30
N THR A 20 -0.98 -19.16 -12.06
CA THR A 20 -0.27 -18.79 -10.83
C THR A 20 0.24 -17.36 -10.96
N VAL A 21 -0.24 -16.45 -10.10
CA VAL A 21 0.12 -15.03 -10.10
C VAL A 21 1.14 -14.70 -9.02
N LEU A 22 1.08 -15.38 -7.87
CA LEU A 22 2.13 -15.33 -6.85
C LEU A 22 2.61 -16.76 -6.60
N ASN A 23 3.92 -16.96 -6.54
CA ASN A 23 4.53 -18.28 -6.42
C ASN A 23 5.61 -18.28 -5.33
N ASP A 24 5.31 -18.90 -4.20
CA ASP A 24 6.21 -19.07 -3.04
C ASP A 24 6.82 -17.75 -2.54
N VAL A 25 5.98 -16.71 -2.42
CA VAL A 25 6.44 -15.40 -1.94
C VAL A 25 6.65 -15.44 -0.44
N ASN A 26 7.86 -15.01 -0.01
CA ASN A 26 8.25 -14.88 1.38
C ASN A 26 8.66 -13.43 1.65
N LEU A 27 8.07 -12.79 2.68
CA LEU A 27 8.30 -11.39 2.99
C LEU A 27 8.19 -11.13 4.49
N LYS A 28 9.08 -10.27 5.00
CA LYS A 28 8.98 -9.73 6.37
C LYS A 28 9.17 -8.23 6.34
N LEU A 29 8.37 -7.51 7.12
CA LEU A 29 8.46 -6.06 7.29
C LEU A 29 8.33 -5.73 8.77
N GLY A 30 9.28 -5.01 9.32
CA GLY A 30 9.29 -4.55 10.71
C GLY A 30 8.44 -3.31 10.92
N PRO A 31 8.10 -2.97 12.17
CA PRO A 31 7.40 -1.73 12.50
C PRO A 31 8.26 -0.51 12.12
N GLY A 32 7.60 0.53 11.60
CA GLY A 32 8.23 1.79 11.17
C GLY A 32 9.02 1.70 9.87
N GLN A 33 9.11 0.53 9.24
CA GLN A 33 9.84 0.36 7.98
C GLN A 33 8.97 0.69 6.76
N VAL A 34 9.62 1.22 5.74
CA VAL A 34 9.06 1.44 4.40
C VAL A 34 9.67 0.44 3.42
N LEU A 35 8.83 -0.45 2.90
CA LEU A 35 9.19 -1.40 1.85
C LEU A 35 8.59 -0.96 0.52
N VAL A 36 9.42 -0.72 -0.47
CA VAL A 36 8.97 -0.43 -1.83
C VAL A 36 9.06 -1.67 -2.70
N VAL A 37 7.99 -1.94 -3.45
CA VAL A 37 7.91 -3.07 -4.39
C VAL A 37 7.88 -2.52 -5.81
N ILE A 38 8.87 -2.90 -6.61
CA ILE A 38 9.00 -2.54 -8.02
C ILE A 38 8.97 -3.78 -8.91
N GLY A 39 8.73 -3.60 -10.21
CA GLY A 39 8.73 -4.69 -11.16
C GLY A 39 7.80 -4.42 -12.35
N PRO A 40 7.86 -5.22 -13.42
CA PRO A 40 7.04 -5.04 -14.62
C PRO A 40 5.54 -5.18 -14.32
N SER A 41 4.70 -4.64 -15.20
CA SER A 41 3.26 -4.87 -15.14
C SER A 41 2.97 -6.37 -15.24
N GLY A 42 2.00 -6.85 -14.45
CA GLY A 42 1.67 -8.27 -14.39
C GLY A 42 2.59 -9.12 -13.50
N SER A 43 3.61 -8.57 -12.84
CA SER A 43 4.50 -9.33 -11.95
C SER A 43 3.87 -9.77 -10.61
N GLY A 44 2.63 -9.36 -10.32
CA GLY A 44 1.90 -9.78 -9.12
C GLY A 44 1.89 -8.75 -7.96
N LYS A 45 2.48 -7.57 -8.12
CA LYS A 45 2.61 -6.53 -7.06
C LYS A 45 1.28 -6.16 -6.40
N SER A 46 0.29 -5.73 -7.20
CA SER A 46 -1.05 -5.37 -6.70
C SER A 46 -1.79 -6.57 -6.11
N THR A 47 -1.56 -7.78 -6.66
CA THR A 47 -2.13 -9.01 -6.10
C THR A 47 -1.54 -9.30 -4.71
N LEU A 48 -0.23 -9.09 -4.52
CA LEU A 48 0.40 -9.22 -3.21
C LEU A 48 -0.25 -8.26 -2.19
N LEU A 49 -0.41 -6.97 -2.53
CA LEU A 49 -1.07 -6.02 -1.63
C LEU A 49 -2.51 -6.44 -1.28
N ARG A 50 -3.28 -6.89 -2.28
CA ARG A 50 -4.67 -7.34 -2.06
C ARG A 50 -4.74 -8.57 -1.16
N CYS A 51 -3.77 -9.50 -1.28
CA CYS A 51 -3.67 -10.64 -0.36
C CYS A 51 -3.33 -10.17 1.07
N LEU A 52 -2.41 -9.21 1.23
CA LEU A 52 -2.07 -8.61 2.53
C LEU A 52 -3.27 -7.92 3.18
N ALA A 53 -4.08 -7.22 2.40
CA ALA A 53 -5.31 -6.58 2.87
C ALA A 53 -6.47 -7.56 3.10
N ALA A 54 -6.27 -8.88 2.91
CA ALA A 54 -7.30 -9.92 2.90
C ALA A 54 -8.50 -9.61 1.98
N LEU A 55 -8.23 -8.95 0.86
CA LEU A 55 -9.20 -8.72 -0.21
C LEU A 55 -9.22 -9.89 -1.21
N GLU A 56 -8.15 -10.69 -1.22
CA GLU A 56 -8.00 -11.85 -2.09
C GLU A 56 -7.63 -13.08 -1.26
N PRO A 57 -8.33 -14.21 -1.44
CA PRO A 57 -7.94 -15.48 -0.81
C PRO A 57 -6.64 -16.00 -1.42
N ILE A 58 -5.88 -16.75 -0.63
CA ILE A 58 -4.63 -17.39 -1.06
C ILE A 58 -4.83 -18.91 -1.13
N GLN A 59 -4.06 -19.60 -1.98
CA GLN A 59 -4.15 -21.07 -2.12
C GLN A 59 -3.15 -21.78 -1.22
N ARG A 60 -1.98 -21.18 -0.94
CA ARG A 60 -0.95 -21.78 -0.08
C ARG A 60 -0.25 -20.68 0.73
N GLY A 61 0.29 -21.07 1.89
CA GLY A 61 1.09 -20.24 2.75
C GLY A 61 0.29 -19.52 3.82
N THR A 62 0.93 -18.59 4.50
CA THR A 62 0.32 -17.78 5.57
C THR A 62 0.68 -16.32 5.44
N ILE A 63 -0.23 -15.45 5.87
CA ILE A 63 0.00 -14.01 6.06
C ILE A 63 -0.39 -13.67 7.48
N ARG A 64 0.52 -13.04 8.21
CA ARG A 64 0.27 -12.48 9.54
C ARG A 64 0.59 -10.99 9.55
N ILE A 65 -0.28 -10.22 10.19
CA ILE A 65 -0.08 -8.77 10.38
C ILE A 65 -0.32 -8.45 11.85
N ASP A 66 0.68 -7.86 12.49
CA ASP A 66 0.67 -7.54 13.92
C ASP A 66 0.19 -8.74 14.77
N GLY A 67 0.79 -9.93 14.51
CA GLY A 67 0.46 -11.19 15.13
C GLY A 67 -0.88 -11.81 14.69
N THR A 68 -1.78 -11.06 14.05
CA THR A 68 -3.08 -11.53 13.58
C THR A 68 -2.95 -12.30 12.27
N LEU A 69 -3.56 -13.49 12.19
CA LEU A 69 -3.62 -14.26 10.94
C LEU A 69 -4.55 -13.56 9.95
N ALA A 70 -3.95 -13.02 8.88
CA ALA A 70 -4.65 -12.31 7.80
C ALA A 70 -5.18 -13.25 6.72
N ALA A 71 -4.37 -14.25 6.37
CA ALA A 71 -4.75 -15.27 5.40
C ALA A 71 -4.00 -16.57 5.68
N LYS A 72 -4.66 -17.69 5.40
CA LYS A 72 -4.07 -19.02 5.36
C LYS A 72 -4.62 -19.75 4.15
N GLY A 73 -3.72 -20.19 3.28
CA GLY A 73 -4.05 -21.07 2.18
C GLY A 73 -3.82 -22.51 2.60
N ASP A 74 -4.83 -23.34 2.38
CA ASP A 74 -4.74 -24.78 2.55
C ASP A 74 -5.51 -25.38 1.38
N GLU A 75 -4.79 -25.94 0.44
CA GLU A 75 -5.38 -26.54 -0.78
C GLU A 75 -6.38 -27.66 -0.42
N ASP A 76 -6.25 -28.26 0.77
CA ASP A 76 -7.05 -29.42 1.18
C ASP A 76 -8.22 -29.06 2.13
N SER A 77 -8.16 -27.97 2.89
CA SER A 77 -9.16 -27.70 3.95
C SER A 77 -10.13 -26.56 3.69
N GLY A 78 -9.84 -25.65 2.76
CA GLY A 78 -10.69 -24.49 2.45
C GLY A 78 -10.95 -23.51 3.62
N ALA A 79 -10.29 -23.70 4.75
CA ALA A 79 -10.46 -22.92 5.97
C ALA A 79 -9.57 -21.66 5.91
N GLY A 80 -10.15 -20.57 5.46
CA GLY A 80 -9.56 -19.23 5.58
C GLY A 80 -9.64 -18.71 7.03
N PRO A 81 -9.11 -17.49 7.31
CA PRO A 81 -9.25 -16.83 8.59
C PRO A 81 -10.73 -16.63 8.93
N ASP A 82 -11.07 -16.76 10.21
CA ASP A 82 -12.43 -16.52 10.66
C ASP A 82 -12.85 -15.04 10.51
N ARG A 83 -14.17 -14.77 10.60
CA ARG A 83 -14.71 -13.42 10.42
C ARG A 83 -14.18 -12.41 11.45
N GLY A 84 -13.88 -12.85 12.67
CA GLY A 84 -13.32 -12.01 13.73
C GLY A 84 -11.89 -11.56 13.41
N SER A 85 -11.06 -12.51 12.98
CA SER A 85 -9.70 -12.21 12.51
C SER A 85 -9.68 -11.24 11.33
N LEU A 86 -10.60 -11.40 10.37
CA LEU A 86 -10.74 -10.49 9.23
C LEU A 86 -11.19 -9.07 9.65
N LYS A 87 -12.08 -8.96 10.64
CA LYS A 87 -12.49 -7.67 11.19
C LYS A 87 -11.29 -6.97 11.83
N THR A 88 -10.60 -7.63 12.74
CA THR A 88 -9.42 -7.11 13.44
C THR A 88 -8.33 -6.69 12.43
N LEU A 89 -8.13 -7.47 11.37
CA LEU A 89 -7.16 -7.13 10.34
C LEU A 89 -7.51 -5.83 9.61
N ARG A 90 -8.78 -5.65 9.22
CA ARG A 90 -9.24 -4.45 8.50
C ARG A 90 -9.13 -3.17 9.34
N GLU A 91 -9.09 -3.29 10.65
CA GLU A 91 -8.80 -2.18 11.55
C GLU A 91 -7.29 -1.85 11.60
N LYS A 92 -6.42 -2.84 11.37
CA LYS A 92 -4.96 -2.70 11.43
C LYS A 92 -4.31 -2.30 10.10
N VAL A 93 -4.99 -2.49 8.99
CA VAL A 93 -4.45 -2.29 7.64
C VAL A 93 -5.21 -1.19 6.91
N GLY A 94 -4.53 -0.10 6.60
CA GLY A 94 -5.00 0.91 5.65
C GLY A 94 -4.55 0.55 4.24
N MET A 95 -5.45 0.67 3.25
CA MET A 95 -5.09 0.47 1.85
C MET A 95 -5.56 1.64 1.00
N VAL A 96 -4.66 2.14 0.17
CA VAL A 96 -4.91 3.20 -0.81
C VAL A 96 -4.66 2.62 -2.20
N PHE A 97 -5.63 2.77 -3.07
CA PHE A 97 -5.64 2.19 -4.42
C PHE A 97 -5.22 3.21 -5.48
N GLN A 98 -4.84 2.74 -6.64
CA GLN A 98 -4.60 3.54 -7.83
C GLN A 98 -5.83 4.37 -8.22
N GLN A 99 -7.02 3.79 -8.16
CA GLN A 99 -8.30 4.51 -8.24
C GLN A 99 -8.65 4.97 -6.83
N PHE A 100 -8.98 6.24 -6.66
CA PHE A 100 -9.19 6.90 -5.36
C PHE A 100 -10.24 6.21 -4.48
N ASN A 101 -11.24 5.56 -5.10
CA ASN A 101 -12.31 4.79 -4.46
C ASN A 101 -13.05 5.56 -3.34
N LEU A 102 -13.13 6.88 -3.45
CA LEU A 102 -13.98 7.69 -2.60
C LEU A 102 -15.46 7.42 -2.91
N PHE A 103 -16.31 7.49 -1.91
CA PHE A 103 -17.76 7.39 -2.09
C PHE A 103 -18.26 8.69 -2.74
N PRO A 104 -18.76 8.66 -3.99
CA PRO A 104 -19.05 9.88 -4.75
C PRO A 104 -20.25 10.67 -4.20
N HIS A 105 -21.14 9.99 -3.48
CA HIS A 105 -22.34 10.57 -2.85
C HIS A 105 -22.09 11.13 -1.44
N LEU A 106 -20.86 11.06 -0.94
CA LEU A 106 -20.44 11.60 0.34
C LEU A 106 -19.44 12.74 0.14
N THR A 107 -19.48 13.74 1.01
CA THR A 107 -18.45 14.78 1.08
C THR A 107 -17.09 14.18 1.49
N VAL A 108 -16.03 14.95 1.38
CA VAL A 108 -14.70 14.53 1.84
C VAL A 108 -14.72 14.22 3.34
N LEU A 109 -15.34 15.06 4.15
CA LEU A 109 -15.49 14.85 5.59
C LEU A 109 -16.26 13.57 5.90
N GLU A 110 -17.36 13.33 5.21
CA GLU A 110 -18.18 12.12 5.38
C GLU A 110 -17.43 10.86 4.95
N ASN A 111 -16.64 10.91 3.87
CA ASN A 111 -15.77 9.82 3.44
C ASN A 111 -14.77 9.41 4.53
N ILE A 112 -14.20 10.38 5.24
CA ILE A 112 -13.20 10.13 6.30
C ILE A 112 -13.87 9.64 7.59
N THR A 113 -15.01 10.21 7.97
CA THR A 113 -15.69 9.91 9.25
C THR A 113 -16.51 8.62 9.22
N LEU A 114 -16.87 8.10 8.04
CA LEU A 114 -17.77 6.96 7.91
C LEU A 114 -17.26 5.71 8.63
N ALA A 115 -16.02 5.30 8.36
CA ALA A 115 -15.46 4.07 8.92
C ALA A 115 -15.20 4.18 10.44
N PRO A 116 -14.57 5.26 10.97
CA PRO A 116 -14.45 5.45 12.42
C PRO A 116 -15.78 5.36 13.17
N ARG A 117 -16.82 5.98 12.65
CA ARG A 117 -18.16 5.94 13.26
C ARG A 117 -18.81 4.56 13.19
N ARG A 118 -18.71 3.87 12.05
CA ARG A 118 -19.42 2.60 11.80
C ARG A 118 -18.69 1.38 12.34
N VAL A 119 -17.36 1.40 12.31
CA VAL A 119 -16.52 0.24 12.65
C VAL A 119 -15.96 0.37 14.06
N LEU A 120 -15.43 1.56 14.42
CA LEU A 120 -14.84 1.80 15.74
C LEU A 120 -15.86 2.31 16.76
N GLY A 121 -17.09 2.65 16.35
CA GLY A 121 -18.11 3.20 17.24
C GLY A 121 -17.81 4.60 17.76
N MET A 122 -16.93 5.34 17.07
CA MET A 122 -16.52 6.67 17.46
C MET A 122 -17.70 7.65 17.48
N ALA A 123 -17.76 8.53 18.48
CA ALA A 123 -18.79 9.55 18.54
C ALA A 123 -18.68 10.53 17.35
N PRO A 124 -19.82 11.09 16.84
CA PRO A 124 -19.79 11.96 15.67
C PRO A 124 -18.82 13.14 15.80
N ALA A 125 -18.82 13.83 16.93
CA ALA A 125 -17.95 14.99 17.18
C ALA A 125 -16.46 14.60 17.23
N GLU A 126 -16.13 13.42 17.79
CA GLU A 126 -14.78 12.89 17.84
C GLU A 126 -14.27 12.52 16.45
N ALA A 127 -15.13 11.81 15.66
CA ALA A 127 -14.81 11.45 14.28
C ALA A 127 -14.62 12.68 13.39
N GLU A 128 -15.42 13.75 13.59
CA GLU A 128 -15.27 15.02 12.87
C GLU A 128 -13.95 15.71 13.24
N SER A 129 -13.62 15.80 14.54
CA SER A 129 -12.35 16.38 14.99
C SER A 129 -11.14 15.64 14.38
N LEU A 130 -11.15 14.31 14.45
CA LEU A 130 -10.12 13.48 13.81
C LEU A 130 -10.02 13.74 12.30
N ALA A 131 -11.15 13.81 11.61
CA ALA A 131 -11.16 14.03 10.17
C ALA A 131 -10.61 15.40 9.79
N LEU A 132 -10.93 16.45 10.56
CA LEU A 132 -10.37 17.80 10.35
C LEU A 132 -8.86 17.83 10.57
N ASP A 133 -8.35 17.14 11.58
CA ASP A 133 -6.91 17.02 11.81
C ASP A 133 -6.21 16.31 10.66
N LEU A 134 -6.79 15.23 10.16
CA LEU A 134 -6.26 14.51 8.98
C LEU A 134 -6.33 15.37 7.72
N LEU A 135 -7.41 16.10 7.50
CA LEU A 135 -7.54 17.00 6.35
C LEU A 135 -6.50 18.13 6.37
N ARG A 136 -6.19 18.71 7.56
CA ARG A 136 -5.08 19.67 7.69
C ARG A 136 -3.75 19.04 7.31
N ARG A 137 -3.47 17.82 7.77
CA ARG A 137 -2.23 17.10 7.45
C ARG A 137 -2.05 16.85 5.95
N VAL A 138 -3.13 16.58 5.23
CA VAL A 138 -3.06 16.35 3.77
C VAL A 138 -3.36 17.63 2.96
N GLY A 139 -3.51 18.81 3.61
CA GLY A 139 -3.72 20.10 2.95
C GLY A 139 -5.08 20.21 2.23
N LEU A 140 -6.15 19.69 2.84
CA LEU A 140 -7.51 19.68 2.28
C LEU A 140 -8.58 20.21 3.26
N GLU A 141 -8.22 21.00 4.26
CA GLU A 141 -9.16 21.50 5.26
C GLU A 141 -10.30 22.32 4.62
N ASP A 142 -9.98 23.14 3.61
CA ASP A 142 -10.93 23.94 2.85
C ASP A 142 -11.88 23.12 1.94
N LYS A 143 -11.61 21.83 1.77
CA LYS A 143 -12.37 20.90 0.91
C LYS A 143 -13.29 19.96 1.70
N ARG A 144 -13.43 20.14 3.01
CA ARG A 144 -14.19 19.21 3.89
C ARG A 144 -15.62 18.93 3.40
N ASP A 145 -16.31 19.94 2.91
CA ASP A 145 -17.72 19.87 2.50
C ASP A 145 -17.90 19.67 0.99
N VAL A 146 -16.79 19.41 0.26
CA VAL A 146 -16.77 19.19 -1.19
C VAL A 146 -16.97 17.72 -1.50
N HIS A 147 -17.70 17.39 -2.58
CA HIS A 147 -17.83 16.03 -3.08
C HIS A 147 -16.64 15.64 -3.98
N PRO A 148 -16.26 14.34 -4.04
CA PRO A 148 -15.09 13.86 -4.79
C PRO A 148 -15.01 14.34 -6.24
N GLU A 149 -16.11 14.44 -6.95
CA GLU A 149 -16.18 14.88 -8.35
C GLU A 149 -15.65 16.31 -8.60
N ARG A 150 -15.61 17.14 -7.55
CA ARG A 150 -15.11 18.51 -7.62
C ARG A 150 -13.65 18.65 -7.17
N LEU A 151 -12.98 17.56 -6.89
CA LEU A 151 -11.58 17.51 -6.50
C LEU A 151 -10.70 17.13 -7.69
N SER A 152 -9.47 17.69 -7.75
CA SER A 152 -8.44 17.18 -8.64
C SER A 152 -8.04 15.75 -8.27
N GLY A 153 -7.42 14.99 -9.19
CA GLY A 153 -6.94 13.64 -8.90
C GLY A 153 -6.03 13.57 -7.69
N GLY A 154 -5.07 14.50 -7.57
CA GLY A 154 -4.18 14.57 -6.40
C GLY A 154 -4.91 14.89 -5.10
N GLN A 155 -5.93 15.75 -5.14
CA GLN A 155 -6.79 16.02 -3.99
C GLN A 155 -7.61 14.78 -3.59
N GLN A 156 -8.18 14.06 -4.56
CA GLN A 156 -8.91 12.81 -4.30
C GLN A 156 -7.98 11.76 -3.66
N GLN A 157 -6.75 11.65 -4.15
CA GLN A 157 -5.78 10.69 -3.60
C GLN A 157 -5.39 11.05 -2.17
N ARG A 158 -5.12 12.33 -1.88
CA ARG A 158 -4.83 12.78 -0.51
C ARG A 158 -6.02 12.58 0.43
N ALA A 159 -7.25 12.78 -0.04
CA ALA A 159 -8.46 12.46 0.73
C ALA A 159 -8.59 10.95 0.99
N ALA A 160 -8.24 10.08 0.02
CA ALA A 160 -8.22 8.64 0.20
C ALA A 160 -7.16 8.20 1.23
N ILE A 161 -5.99 8.86 1.25
CA ILE A 161 -4.96 8.65 2.28
C ILE A 161 -5.51 9.03 3.66
N ALA A 162 -6.12 10.22 3.80
CA ALA A 162 -6.72 10.68 5.05
C ALA A 162 -7.81 9.71 5.56
N ARG A 163 -8.66 9.21 4.65
CA ARG A 163 -9.68 8.21 4.97
C ARG A 163 -9.07 6.91 5.51
N ALA A 164 -7.99 6.42 4.90
CA ALA A 164 -7.32 5.22 5.38
C ALA A 164 -6.67 5.42 6.75
N LEU A 165 -6.05 6.58 6.98
CA LEU A 165 -5.43 6.95 8.26
C LEU A 165 -6.43 7.11 9.41
N ALA A 166 -7.69 7.46 9.11
CA ALA A 166 -8.74 7.66 10.12
C ALA A 166 -9.06 6.38 10.93
N MET A 167 -8.68 5.21 10.42
CA MET A 167 -8.80 3.93 11.12
C MET A 167 -7.63 3.62 12.06
N HIS A 168 -6.64 4.53 12.19
CA HIS A 168 -5.41 4.34 12.96
C HIS A 168 -4.66 3.03 12.62
N PRO A 169 -4.40 2.76 11.33
CA PRO A 169 -3.83 1.50 10.91
C PRO A 169 -2.38 1.33 11.43
N ARG A 170 -1.99 0.07 11.66
CA ARG A 170 -0.61 -0.30 12.01
C ARG A 170 0.30 -0.32 10.77
N VAL A 171 -0.28 -0.52 9.59
CA VAL A 171 0.42 -0.55 8.32
C VAL A 171 -0.44 0.08 7.22
N MET A 172 0.21 0.85 6.34
CA MET A 172 -0.39 1.42 5.13
C MET A 172 0.12 0.69 3.89
N LEU A 173 -0.80 0.25 3.04
CA LEU A 173 -0.53 -0.37 1.74
C LEU A 173 -0.90 0.62 0.64
N PHE A 174 0.04 0.92 -0.26
CA PHE A 174 -0.14 1.85 -1.37
C PHE A 174 0.01 1.12 -2.71
N ASP A 175 -1.05 1.04 -3.50
CA ASP A 175 -1.07 0.35 -4.79
C ASP A 175 -1.06 1.35 -5.96
N GLU A 176 0.13 1.69 -6.46
CA GLU A 176 0.36 2.58 -7.62
C GLU A 176 -0.43 3.91 -7.55
N VAL A 177 -0.43 4.54 -6.38
CA VAL A 177 -1.30 5.69 -6.04
C VAL A 177 -1.05 6.96 -6.86
N THR A 178 0.03 7.04 -7.63
CA THR A 178 0.36 8.16 -8.51
C THR A 178 0.06 7.88 -9.98
N SER A 179 -0.14 6.61 -10.37
CA SER A 179 -0.22 6.20 -11.78
C SER A 179 -1.43 6.74 -12.55
N ALA A 180 -2.47 7.19 -11.85
CA ALA A 180 -3.69 7.77 -12.44
C ALA A 180 -3.69 9.32 -12.38
N LEU A 181 -2.57 9.94 -11.98
CA LEU A 181 -2.45 11.38 -11.79
C LEU A 181 -1.70 12.05 -12.93
N ASP A 182 -2.06 13.30 -13.19
CA ASP A 182 -1.23 14.17 -13.99
C ASP A 182 0.13 14.41 -13.31
N PRO A 183 1.25 14.51 -14.06
CA PRO A 183 2.59 14.64 -13.48
C PRO A 183 2.74 15.79 -12.48
N GLU A 184 2.04 16.91 -12.73
CA GLU A 184 2.05 18.10 -11.84
C GLU A 184 1.46 17.80 -10.45
N LEU A 185 0.56 16.80 -10.33
CA LEU A 185 -0.13 16.44 -9.09
C LEU A 185 0.59 15.33 -8.29
N VAL A 186 1.52 14.63 -8.92
CA VAL A 186 2.26 13.51 -8.30
C VAL A 186 3.05 13.98 -7.07
N GLY A 187 3.71 15.14 -7.19
CA GLY A 187 4.58 15.68 -6.13
C GLY A 187 3.89 15.90 -4.80
N GLU A 188 2.62 16.33 -4.81
CA GLU A 188 1.83 16.56 -3.59
C GLU A 188 1.50 15.26 -2.85
N VAL A 189 1.15 14.21 -3.59
CA VAL A 189 0.84 12.88 -3.02
C VAL A 189 2.10 12.26 -2.45
N LEU A 190 3.22 12.30 -3.20
CA LEU A 190 4.50 11.77 -2.71
C LEU A 190 5.01 12.50 -1.47
N ARG A 191 4.79 13.82 -1.37
CA ARG A 191 5.11 14.60 -0.15
C ARG A 191 4.33 14.07 1.05
N THR A 192 3.02 13.89 0.90
CA THR A 192 2.19 13.31 1.97
C THR A 192 2.71 11.94 2.41
N MET A 193 3.11 11.09 1.46
CA MET A 193 3.67 9.76 1.79
C MET A 193 5.04 9.85 2.48
N ARG A 194 5.91 10.82 2.11
CA ARG A 194 7.18 11.06 2.83
C ARG A 194 6.93 11.48 4.28
N GLU A 195 6.02 12.40 4.51
CA GLU A 195 5.65 12.86 5.85
C GLU A 195 5.14 11.70 6.73
N LEU A 196 4.40 10.75 6.16
CA LEU A 196 3.97 9.54 6.87
C LEU A 196 5.17 8.64 7.23
N ALA A 197 6.12 8.46 6.31
CA ALA A 197 7.34 7.69 6.58
C ALA A 197 8.18 8.32 7.70
N GLU A 198 8.39 9.63 7.65
CA GLU A 198 9.13 10.39 8.67
C GLU A 198 8.47 10.31 10.05
N GLN A 199 7.15 10.15 10.11
CA GLN A 199 6.40 9.91 11.34
C GLN A 199 6.44 8.46 11.82
N GLY A 200 7.21 7.59 11.16
CA GLY A 200 7.37 6.17 11.53
C GLY A 200 6.22 5.27 11.13
N MET A 201 5.38 5.67 10.15
CA MET A 201 4.35 4.79 9.62
C MET A 201 4.97 3.62 8.88
N THR A 202 4.58 2.41 9.24
CA THR A 202 4.97 1.21 8.48
C THR A 202 4.23 1.21 7.14
N MET A 203 4.97 1.10 6.04
CA MET A 203 4.38 1.18 4.70
C MET A 203 4.91 0.08 3.78
N LEU A 204 4.01 -0.47 2.95
CA LEU A 204 4.36 -1.25 1.78
C LEU A 204 3.81 -0.53 0.54
N VAL A 205 4.71 -0.12 -0.34
CA VAL A 205 4.38 0.78 -1.45
C VAL A 205 4.73 0.13 -2.78
N VAL A 206 3.73 -0.08 -3.62
CA VAL A 206 3.93 -0.42 -5.04
C VAL A 206 3.96 0.88 -5.82
N THR A 207 5.06 1.15 -6.52
CA THR A 207 5.21 2.41 -7.26
C THR A 207 6.17 2.28 -8.43
N HIS A 208 6.05 3.20 -9.39
CA HIS A 208 7.00 3.47 -10.47
C HIS A 208 7.84 4.73 -10.21
N GLU A 209 7.66 5.40 -9.08
CA GLU A 209 8.38 6.61 -8.69
C GLU A 209 9.74 6.25 -8.07
N MET A 210 10.78 6.12 -8.91
CA MET A 210 12.09 5.64 -8.43
C MET A 210 12.79 6.63 -7.51
N ALA A 211 12.60 7.94 -7.73
CA ALA A 211 13.12 8.96 -6.83
C ALA A 211 12.53 8.80 -5.41
N PHE A 212 11.21 8.59 -5.30
CA PHE A 212 10.56 8.31 -4.02
C PHE A 212 11.12 7.03 -3.36
N ALA A 213 11.28 5.95 -4.15
CA ALA A 213 11.85 4.70 -3.63
C ALA A 213 13.28 4.87 -3.10
N ARG A 214 14.11 5.69 -3.76
CA ARG A 214 15.48 5.99 -3.32
C ARG A 214 15.53 6.78 -2.02
N ASP A 215 14.61 7.76 -1.88
CA ASP A 215 14.63 8.71 -0.77
C ASP A 215 14.01 8.14 0.50
N VAL A 216 13.01 7.26 0.39
CA VAL A 216 12.11 6.94 1.51
C VAL A 216 12.17 5.47 1.93
N ALA A 217 12.54 4.55 1.02
CA ALA A 217 12.51 3.13 1.33
C ALA A 217 13.68 2.70 2.24
N ASP A 218 13.40 1.85 3.21
CA ASP A 218 14.43 1.09 3.95
C ASP A 218 14.96 -0.07 3.09
N ASP A 219 14.03 -0.74 2.38
CA ASP A 219 14.33 -1.81 1.44
C ASP A 219 13.47 -1.66 0.18
N VAL A 220 14.04 -2.12 -0.93
CA VAL A 220 13.33 -2.26 -2.22
C VAL A 220 13.30 -3.73 -2.61
N VAL A 221 12.11 -4.20 -3.01
CA VAL A 221 11.88 -5.54 -3.54
C VAL A 221 11.60 -5.44 -5.04
N PHE A 222 12.36 -6.18 -5.84
CA PHE A 222 12.03 -6.39 -7.25
C PHE A 222 11.25 -7.68 -7.42
N MET A 223 10.06 -7.58 -8.00
CA MET A 223 9.18 -8.71 -8.32
C MET A 223 9.13 -8.96 -9.82
N ASP A 224 9.24 -10.22 -10.22
CA ASP A 224 9.03 -10.67 -11.61
C ASP A 224 8.36 -12.05 -11.61
N ASN A 225 7.41 -12.27 -12.53
CA ASN A 225 6.69 -13.55 -12.70
C ASN A 225 6.15 -14.14 -11.38
N GLY A 226 5.60 -13.28 -10.51
CA GLY A 226 4.99 -13.71 -9.24
C GLY A 226 5.96 -14.06 -8.12
N GLN A 227 7.24 -13.79 -8.29
CA GLN A 227 8.29 -14.10 -7.31
C GLN A 227 9.06 -12.84 -6.89
N ILE A 228 9.59 -12.84 -5.68
CA ILE A 228 10.59 -11.89 -5.25
C ILE A 228 11.94 -12.35 -5.80
N ILE A 229 12.50 -11.56 -6.71
CA ILE A 229 13.78 -11.88 -7.35
C ILE A 229 14.95 -11.29 -6.56
N GLU A 230 14.77 -10.06 -6.06
CA GLU A 230 15.81 -9.37 -5.29
C GLU A 230 15.17 -8.49 -4.20
N ARG A 231 15.81 -8.43 -3.04
CA ARG A 231 15.54 -7.49 -1.98
C ARG A 231 16.84 -6.89 -1.49
N SER A 232 16.96 -5.57 -1.50
CA SER A 232 18.17 -4.85 -1.08
C SER A 232 17.80 -3.43 -0.65
N PRO A 233 18.66 -2.76 0.16
CA PRO A 233 18.53 -1.33 0.40
C PRO A 233 18.56 -0.53 -0.91
N PRO A 234 17.89 0.66 -0.97
CA PRO A 234 17.85 1.48 -2.18
C PRO A 234 19.21 1.77 -2.80
N ALA A 235 20.19 2.17 -1.97
CA ALA A 235 21.53 2.48 -2.45
C ALA A 235 22.17 1.31 -3.22
N GLN A 236 21.88 0.08 -2.84
CA GLN A 236 22.42 -1.11 -3.51
C GLN A 236 21.64 -1.49 -4.75
N ILE A 237 20.30 -1.62 -4.65
CA ILE A 237 19.50 -2.14 -5.76
C ILE A 237 19.52 -1.20 -6.98
N PHE A 238 19.59 0.14 -6.75
CA PHE A 238 19.63 1.12 -7.84
C PHE A 238 21.03 1.34 -8.43
N ALA A 239 22.12 1.15 -7.62
CA ALA A 239 23.48 1.36 -8.11
C ALA A 239 24.12 0.07 -8.64
N GLN A 240 23.91 -1.05 -7.95
CA GLN A 240 24.54 -2.34 -8.24
C GLN A 240 23.58 -3.49 -7.98
N PRO A 241 22.52 -3.64 -8.78
CA PRO A 241 21.59 -4.77 -8.66
C PRO A 241 22.34 -6.08 -8.86
N LYS A 242 22.11 -7.05 -7.97
CA LYS A 242 22.77 -8.35 -7.98
C LYS A 242 22.22 -9.25 -9.08
N GLU A 243 20.90 -9.22 -9.24
CA GLU A 243 20.22 -10.11 -10.15
C GLU A 243 20.17 -9.53 -11.58
N PRO A 244 20.51 -10.31 -12.62
CA PRO A 244 20.47 -9.84 -14.01
C PRO A 244 19.10 -9.30 -14.45
N ARG A 245 18.03 -9.90 -13.94
CA ARG A 245 16.64 -9.45 -14.24
C ARG A 245 16.34 -8.09 -13.63
N THR A 246 16.79 -7.84 -12.41
CA THR A 246 16.66 -6.53 -11.74
C THR A 246 17.39 -5.46 -12.54
N ARG A 247 18.65 -5.75 -12.94
CA ARG A 247 19.48 -4.84 -13.75
C ARG A 247 18.81 -4.47 -15.07
N ALA A 248 18.39 -5.48 -15.83
CA ALA A 248 17.73 -5.25 -17.12
C ALA A 248 16.40 -4.48 -17.00
N PHE A 249 15.69 -4.61 -15.89
CA PHE A 249 14.47 -3.84 -15.62
C PHE A 249 14.81 -2.36 -15.33
N LEU A 250 15.78 -2.12 -14.44
CA LEU A 250 16.16 -0.77 -14.02
C LEU A 250 16.79 0.03 -15.20
N GLU A 251 17.63 -0.59 -16.02
CA GLU A 251 18.21 0.03 -17.21
C GLU A 251 17.12 0.56 -18.16
N ARG A 252 16.13 -0.29 -18.47
CA ARG A 252 14.99 0.11 -19.33
C ARG A 252 14.14 1.23 -18.74
N LEU A 253 14.02 1.27 -17.41
CA LEU A 253 13.24 2.28 -16.71
C LEU A 253 13.95 3.63 -16.73
N LEU A 254 15.25 3.66 -16.46
CA LEU A 254 16.09 4.86 -16.52
C LEU A 254 16.16 5.44 -17.96
N GLU A 255 16.23 4.58 -18.99
CA GLU A 255 16.19 5.03 -20.39
C GLU A 255 14.87 5.73 -20.74
N ARG A 256 13.76 5.33 -20.10
CA ARG A 256 12.44 5.97 -20.31
C ARG A 256 12.32 7.30 -19.58
N GLU A 257 12.85 7.40 -18.35
CA GLU A 257 12.90 8.66 -17.60
C GLU A 257 13.76 9.69 -18.32
N GLY A 258 14.97 9.34 -18.74
CA GLY A 258 15.87 10.25 -19.47
C GLY A 258 15.34 10.75 -20.84
N ARG A 259 14.35 10.07 -21.43
CA ARG A 259 13.67 10.53 -22.65
C ARG A 259 12.46 11.45 -22.40
N ARG A 260 12.00 11.58 -21.16
CA ARG A 260 10.90 12.49 -20.80
C ARG A 260 11.38 13.89 -20.41
N ASP A 261 12.65 14.00 -20.03
CA ASP A 261 13.28 15.25 -19.56
C ASP A 261 14.09 15.96 -20.67
N GLY A 262 14.13 15.43 -21.90
CA GLY A 262 14.76 15.99 -23.09
C GLY A 262 13.73 16.31 -24.18
#